data_517b1a4f4fd340a46f276c41059a5d32
#
_entry.id   517b1a4f4fd340a46f276c41059a5d32
#
_cell.length_a   1.000
_cell.length_b   1.000
_cell.length_c   1.000
_cell.angle_alpha   90.00
_cell.angle_beta   90.00
_cell.angle_gamma   90.00
#
_symmetry.space_group_name_H-M   'P 1'
#
loop_
_entity.id
_entity.type
_entity.pdbx_description
1 polymer ?
#
loop_
_entity_poly.entity_id
_entity_poly.type
_entity_poly.pdbx_seq_one_letter_code
_entity_poly.pdbx_strand_id
1 'polypeptide(L)'
;MNCLCCGKPLPGEEEPDGWHRRCVKRFFGTASLPLIDLGEEELTLLAVQSTSLGYTVPGVQKKLARHLSAQKDHPRLTLINYPAGYILKPQVEEFKALPEAEHLCMSMAQSAGLSVVPHALIQCGSSLAYITKRVDRVLDGGAVIKLAMEDFCQLDLRLTRDKYRGSYERCAKIID
;
A
#
# COMPACT_ATOMS: atom_id res chain seq x y z
N MET A 1 22.51 4.94 -5.21
CA MET A 1 21.20 4.65 -4.57
C MET A 1 20.39 3.72 -5.45
N ASN A 2 19.51 2.87 -4.88
CA ASN A 2 18.63 2.00 -5.66
C ASN A 2 17.21 2.56 -5.66
N CYS A 3 16.48 2.30 -6.73
CA CYS A 3 15.09 2.74 -6.89
C CYS A 3 14.15 2.07 -5.87
N LEU A 4 13.41 2.86 -5.11
CA LEU A 4 12.48 2.40 -4.08
C LEU A 4 11.30 1.57 -4.61
N CYS A 5 11.09 1.56 -5.94
CA CYS A 5 10.04 0.74 -6.57
C CYS A 5 10.57 -0.58 -7.14
N CYS A 6 11.69 -0.57 -7.87
CA CYS A 6 12.15 -1.75 -8.61
C CYS A 6 13.49 -2.32 -8.11
N GLY A 7 14.13 -1.72 -7.11
CA GLY A 7 15.40 -2.15 -6.52
C GLY A 7 16.62 -1.97 -7.45
N LYS A 8 16.46 -1.52 -8.69
CA LYS A 8 17.58 -1.34 -9.64
C LYS A 8 18.31 -0.02 -9.38
N PRO A 9 19.63 0.07 -9.72
CA PRO A 9 20.39 1.30 -9.56
C PRO A 9 19.73 2.49 -10.28
N LEU A 10 19.77 3.64 -9.65
CA LEU A 10 19.37 4.93 -10.24
C LEU A 10 20.52 5.50 -11.06
N PRO A 11 20.28 6.04 -12.28
CA PRO A 11 21.32 6.46 -13.19
C PRO A 11 22.05 7.77 -12.81
N GLY A 12 21.69 8.43 -11.71
CA GLY A 12 22.35 9.67 -11.26
C GLY A 12 21.54 10.44 -10.23
N GLU A 13 21.99 11.66 -9.91
CA GLU A 13 21.37 12.57 -8.93
C GLU A 13 20.05 13.21 -9.45
N GLU A 14 19.73 13.04 -10.73
CA GLU A 14 18.58 13.67 -11.37
C GLU A 14 17.24 12.92 -11.19
N GLU A 15 17.27 11.76 -10.52
CA GLU A 15 16.03 11.01 -10.24
C GLU A 15 15.48 11.42 -8.86
N PRO A 16 14.49 12.34 -8.83
CA PRO A 16 13.97 12.86 -7.59
C PRO A 16 13.34 11.74 -6.74
N ASP A 17 13.49 11.87 -5.43
CA ASP A 17 12.77 11.06 -4.44
C ASP A 17 13.05 9.53 -4.50
N GLY A 18 14.18 9.13 -5.08
CA GLY A 18 14.61 7.72 -5.09
C GLY A 18 13.82 6.81 -6.03
N TRP A 19 13.18 7.35 -7.05
CA TRP A 19 12.41 6.58 -8.05
C TRP A 19 12.86 6.87 -9.48
N HIS A 20 12.88 5.84 -10.35
CA HIS A 20 12.95 6.08 -11.79
C HIS A 20 11.65 6.72 -12.30
N ARG A 21 11.72 7.70 -13.18
CA ARG A 21 10.54 8.29 -13.85
C ARG A 21 9.61 7.25 -14.47
N ARG A 22 10.17 6.20 -15.10
CA ARG A 22 9.39 5.08 -15.65
C ARG A 22 8.63 4.29 -14.58
N CYS A 23 9.20 4.15 -13.38
CA CYS A 23 8.55 3.48 -12.25
C CYS A 23 7.41 4.33 -11.72
N VAL A 24 7.58 5.64 -11.60
CA VAL A 24 6.52 6.59 -11.23
C VAL A 24 5.36 6.49 -12.22
N LYS A 25 5.63 6.61 -13.53
CA LYS A 25 4.61 6.52 -14.56
C LYS A 25 3.86 5.17 -14.53
N ARG A 26 4.57 4.06 -14.37
CA ARG A 26 3.96 2.73 -14.30
C ARG A 26 3.14 2.52 -13.04
N PHE A 27 3.62 3.02 -11.90
CA PHE A 27 2.99 2.79 -10.60
C PHE A 27 1.83 3.77 -10.35
N PHE A 28 2.01 5.06 -10.61
CA PHE A 28 1.01 6.09 -10.34
C PHE A 28 0.26 6.58 -11.58
N GLY A 29 0.81 6.39 -12.77
CA GLY A 29 0.27 6.97 -14.01
C GLY A 29 0.60 8.47 -14.18
N THR A 30 1.41 9.05 -13.28
CA THR A 30 1.78 10.47 -13.23
C THR A 30 3.19 10.70 -13.78
N ALA A 31 3.51 11.95 -14.14
CA ALA A 31 4.84 12.33 -14.60
C ALA A 31 5.83 12.54 -13.42
N SER A 32 5.32 12.98 -12.27
CA SER A 32 6.07 13.21 -11.04
C SER A 32 5.57 12.31 -9.90
N LEU A 33 6.45 12.07 -8.93
CA LEU A 33 6.10 11.31 -7.73
C LEU A 33 5.07 12.10 -6.91
N PRO A 34 3.96 11.46 -6.46
CA PRO A 34 2.99 12.13 -5.62
C PRO A 34 3.59 12.52 -4.27
N LEU A 35 3.33 13.75 -3.84
CA LEU A 35 3.71 14.20 -2.50
C LEU A 35 2.89 13.49 -1.44
N ILE A 36 3.57 12.96 -0.43
CA ILE A 36 2.98 12.49 0.82
C ILE A 36 3.42 13.46 1.90
N ASP A 37 2.60 14.45 2.15
CA ASP A 37 2.85 15.47 3.17
C ASP A 37 2.01 15.11 4.41
N LEU A 38 2.57 14.25 5.27
CA LEU A 38 1.92 13.81 6.50
C LEU A 38 2.95 13.73 7.62
N GLY A 39 2.79 14.60 8.61
CA GLY A 39 3.48 14.47 9.89
C GLY A 39 3.06 13.19 10.63
N GLU A 40 3.90 12.71 11.54
CA GLU A 40 3.61 11.47 12.33
C GLU A 40 2.31 11.59 13.14
N GLU A 41 2.00 12.76 13.67
CA GLU A 41 0.75 13.04 14.37
C GLU A 41 -0.46 12.95 13.45
N GLU A 42 -0.36 13.50 12.23
CA GLU A 42 -1.41 13.40 11.22
C GLU A 42 -1.62 11.96 10.75
N LEU A 43 -0.56 11.19 10.55
CA LEU A 43 -0.64 9.77 10.20
C LEU A 43 -1.40 8.98 11.28
N THR A 44 -1.14 9.27 12.55
CA THR A 44 -1.82 8.60 13.68
C THR A 44 -3.28 9.04 13.76
N LEU A 45 -3.56 10.32 13.66
CA LEU A 45 -4.92 10.89 13.72
C LEU A 45 -5.79 10.37 12.57
N LEU A 46 -5.22 10.35 11.36
CA LEU A 46 -5.89 9.89 10.16
C LEU A 46 -6.14 8.37 10.18
N ALA A 47 -5.25 7.59 10.80
CA ALA A 47 -5.48 6.16 11.02
C ALA A 47 -6.69 5.92 11.92
N VAL A 48 -6.83 6.69 13.01
CA VAL A 48 -7.98 6.63 13.95
C VAL A 48 -9.26 7.09 13.25
N GLN A 49 -9.24 8.21 12.53
CA GLN A 49 -10.41 8.74 11.83
C GLN A 49 -10.88 7.82 10.69
N SER A 50 -9.97 7.23 9.93
CA SER A 50 -10.37 6.30 8.86
C SER A 50 -11.02 5.03 9.42
N THR A 51 -10.68 4.61 10.63
CA THR A 51 -11.35 3.51 11.32
C THR A 51 -12.81 3.86 11.65
N SER A 52 -13.06 5.06 12.18
CA SER A 52 -14.39 5.50 12.57
C SER A 52 -15.32 5.78 11.38
N LEU A 53 -14.78 6.15 10.23
CA LEU A 53 -15.54 6.45 9.00
C LEU A 53 -15.72 5.23 8.07
N GLY A 54 -15.31 4.04 8.47
CA GLY A 54 -15.44 2.83 7.65
C GLY A 54 -14.49 2.76 6.43
N TYR A 55 -13.50 3.64 6.35
CA TYR A 55 -12.48 3.62 5.29
C TYR A 55 -11.32 2.64 5.59
N THR A 56 -11.54 1.69 6.49
CA THR A 56 -10.53 0.74 6.92
C THR A 56 -10.24 -0.35 5.91
N VAL A 57 -8.97 -0.71 5.84
CA VAL A 57 -8.53 -1.96 5.23
C VAL A 57 -8.35 -2.96 6.37
N PRO A 58 -8.97 -4.15 6.33
CA PRO A 58 -8.86 -5.14 7.41
C PRO A 58 -7.42 -5.51 7.73
N GLY A 59 -7.08 -5.65 9.00
CA GLY A 59 -5.76 -6.16 9.45
C GLY A 59 -5.23 -5.45 10.70
N VAL A 60 -4.19 -6.02 11.30
CA VAL A 60 -3.63 -5.60 12.59
C VAL A 60 -2.68 -4.40 12.47
N GLN A 61 -1.97 -4.27 11.34
CA GLN A 61 -1.03 -3.18 11.09
C GLN A 61 -1.75 -1.88 10.74
N LYS A 62 -1.25 -0.74 11.24
CA LYS A 62 -1.71 0.61 10.83
C LYS A 62 -1.57 0.77 9.32
N LYS A 63 -2.63 1.14 8.64
CA LYS A 63 -2.67 1.33 7.20
C LYS A 63 -3.70 2.37 6.80
N LEU A 64 -3.38 3.13 5.78
CA LEU A 64 -4.16 4.26 5.30
C LEU A 64 -4.57 4.01 3.85
N ALA A 65 -5.87 4.09 3.57
CA ALA A 65 -6.36 4.11 2.21
C ALA A 65 -6.10 5.50 1.59
N ARG A 66 -5.53 5.55 0.37
CA ARG A 66 -5.15 6.79 -0.30
C ARG A 66 -5.74 6.90 -1.69
N HIS A 67 -6.19 8.10 -2.02
CA HIS A 67 -6.58 8.49 -3.35
C HIS A 67 -5.48 9.34 -4.00
N LEU A 68 -5.17 9.06 -5.26
CA LEU A 68 -4.27 9.89 -6.05
C LEU A 68 -5.07 11.04 -6.68
N SER A 69 -4.84 12.28 -6.23
CA SER A 69 -5.44 13.45 -6.86
C SER A 69 -4.71 13.77 -8.16
N ALA A 70 -5.45 13.88 -9.24
CA ALA A 70 -4.93 14.18 -10.58
C ALA A 70 -4.77 15.66 -10.86
N GLN A 71 -4.28 16.48 -9.93
CA GLN A 71 -3.85 17.83 -10.27
C GLN A 71 -2.61 17.74 -11.16
N LYS A 72 -2.70 18.32 -12.38
CA LYS A 72 -1.74 18.11 -13.49
C LYS A 72 -0.27 18.36 -13.13
N ASP A 73 0.01 19.29 -12.22
CA ASP A 73 1.38 19.72 -11.91
C ASP A 73 1.92 19.23 -10.57
N HIS A 74 1.05 18.85 -9.63
CA HIS A 74 1.43 18.37 -8.29
C HIS A 74 0.53 17.23 -7.83
N PRO A 75 0.76 15.98 -8.27
CA PRO A 75 -0.03 14.84 -7.79
C PRO A 75 0.19 14.66 -6.28
N ARG A 76 -0.90 14.41 -5.55
CA ARG A 76 -0.86 14.17 -4.10
C ARG A 76 -1.61 12.91 -3.75
N LEU A 77 -1.08 12.17 -2.77
CA LEU A 77 -1.81 11.08 -2.15
C LEU A 77 -2.62 11.64 -0.96
N THR A 78 -3.93 11.70 -1.13
CA THR A 78 -4.86 12.29 -0.15
C THR A 78 -5.76 11.23 0.47
N LEU A 79 -6.33 11.52 1.65
CA LEU A 79 -7.37 10.70 2.28
C LEU A 79 -8.75 10.93 1.69
N ILE A 80 -8.93 12.05 0.99
CA ILE A 80 -10.24 12.59 0.67
C ILE A 80 -10.74 11.97 -0.62
N ASN A 81 -12.00 11.58 -0.56
CA ASN A 81 -12.85 11.11 -1.63
C ASN A 81 -12.49 9.73 -2.21
N TYR A 82 -13.33 8.79 -1.86
CA TYR A 82 -13.51 7.51 -2.52
C TYR A 82 -13.48 7.64 -4.06
N PRO A 83 -12.81 6.73 -4.78
CA PRO A 83 -12.25 5.49 -4.28
C PRO A 83 -10.72 5.55 -4.10
N ALA A 84 -10.28 5.18 -2.89
CA ALA A 84 -8.86 5.08 -2.60
C ALA A 84 -8.21 3.95 -3.42
N GLY A 85 -7.26 4.30 -4.30
CA GLY A 85 -6.57 3.35 -5.17
C GLY A 85 -5.32 2.71 -4.56
N TYR A 86 -4.88 3.20 -3.39
CA TYR A 86 -3.63 2.80 -2.76
C TYR A 86 -3.82 2.50 -1.27
N ILE A 87 -2.96 1.65 -0.74
CA ILE A 87 -2.79 1.40 0.69
C ILE A 87 -1.39 1.85 1.05
N LEU A 88 -1.26 2.74 2.03
CA LEU A 88 -0.02 3.19 2.62
C LEU A 88 0.12 2.58 4.00
N LYS A 89 1.27 1.97 4.29
CA LYS A 89 1.62 1.40 5.59
C LYS A 89 2.90 2.09 6.07
N PRO A 90 2.77 3.07 6.96
CA PRO A 90 3.92 3.79 7.50
C PRO A 90 4.75 2.93 8.43
N GLN A 91 5.97 3.40 8.73
CA GLN A 91 6.79 2.86 9.80
C GLN A 91 6.05 2.97 11.14
N VAL A 92 6.18 1.97 11.98
CA VAL A 92 5.64 1.94 13.34
C VAL A 92 6.79 1.72 14.33
N GLU A 93 6.65 2.21 15.54
CA GLU A 93 7.71 2.13 16.56
C GLU A 93 7.96 0.69 17.02
N GLU A 94 6.91 -0.12 17.07
CA GLU A 94 6.95 -1.49 17.59
C GLU A 94 7.82 -2.43 16.75
N PHE A 95 7.96 -2.14 15.45
CA PHE A 95 8.70 -2.98 14.51
C PHE A 95 9.61 -2.14 13.61
N LYS A 96 10.90 -2.23 13.88
CA LYS A 96 11.92 -1.52 13.09
C LYS A 96 11.97 -2.04 11.66
N ALA A 97 12.04 -1.11 10.69
CA ALA A 97 12.15 -1.40 9.25
C ALA A 97 11.01 -2.31 8.70
N LEU A 98 9.80 -2.17 9.25
CA LEU A 98 8.66 -2.99 8.83
C LEU A 98 8.24 -2.74 7.36
N PRO A 99 8.21 -1.49 6.84
CA PRO A 99 7.95 -1.22 5.44
C PRO A 99 8.96 -1.89 4.49
N GLU A 100 10.25 -1.84 4.83
CA GLU A 100 11.33 -2.44 4.05
C GLU A 100 11.22 -3.98 4.07
N ALA A 101 10.90 -4.57 5.22
CA ALA A 101 10.70 -6.00 5.36
C ALA A 101 9.51 -6.48 4.50
N GLU A 102 8.41 -5.75 4.49
CA GLU A 102 7.25 -6.07 3.66
C GLU A 102 7.59 -5.97 2.17
N HIS A 103 8.25 -4.89 1.75
CA HIS A 103 8.71 -4.72 0.37
C HIS A 103 9.66 -5.83 -0.06
N LEU A 104 10.60 -6.23 0.81
CA LEU A 104 11.53 -7.32 0.54
C LEU A 104 10.80 -8.65 0.36
N CYS A 105 9.88 -9.00 1.27
CA CYS A 105 9.08 -10.23 1.17
C CYS A 105 8.28 -10.29 -0.14
N MET A 106 7.63 -9.18 -0.52
CA MET A 106 6.89 -9.11 -1.78
C MET A 106 7.81 -9.23 -3.00
N SER A 107 9.00 -8.62 -2.96
CA SER A 107 10.00 -8.72 -4.02
C SER A 107 10.56 -10.15 -4.15
N MET A 108 10.79 -10.84 -3.04
CA MET A 108 11.19 -12.26 -3.02
C MET A 108 10.09 -13.16 -3.61
N ALA A 109 8.83 -12.95 -3.21
CA ALA A 109 7.68 -13.68 -3.75
C ALA A 109 7.56 -13.49 -5.28
N GLN A 110 7.72 -12.26 -5.76
CA GLN A 110 7.73 -11.96 -7.20
C GLN A 110 8.88 -12.66 -7.92
N SER A 111 10.08 -12.66 -7.33
CA SER A 111 11.26 -13.34 -7.88
C SER A 111 11.11 -14.86 -7.92
N ALA A 112 10.32 -15.42 -6.98
CA ALA A 112 9.95 -16.83 -6.96
C ALA A 112 8.82 -17.19 -7.95
N GLY A 113 8.35 -16.23 -8.77
CA GLY A 113 7.32 -16.45 -9.79
C GLY A 113 5.88 -16.34 -9.28
N LEU A 114 5.66 -15.89 -8.03
CA LEU A 114 4.32 -15.65 -7.51
C LEU A 114 3.76 -14.34 -8.09
N SER A 115 2.46 -14.33 -8.36
CA SER A 115 1.74 -13.09 -8.74
C SER A 115 1.54 -12.24 -7.49
N VAL A 116 2.14 -11.05 -7.48
CA VAL A 116 2.03 -10.10 -6.36
C VAL A 116 1.38 -8.79 -6.81
N VAL A 117 0.73 -8.11 -5.88
CA VAL A 117 0.19 -6.76 -6.13
C VAL A 117 1.33 -5.78 -6.42
N PRO A 118 1.13 -4.75 -7.25
CA PRO A 118 2.12 -3.69 -7.44
C PRO A 118 2.44 -3.02 -6.10
N HIS A 119 3.70 -3.02 -5.72
CA HIS A 119 4.18 -2.51 -4.43
C HIS A 119 5.48 -1.74 -4.57
N ALA A 120 5.79 -0.90 -3.59
CA ALA A 120 7.00 -0.09 -3.54
C ALA A 120 7.25 0.46 -2.14
N LEU A 121 8.41 1.09 -1.95
CA LEU A 121 8.68 1.99 -0.84
C LEU A 121 8.52 3.43 -1.30
N ILE A 122 8.12 4.31 -0.41
CA ILE A 122 7.99 5.74 -0.67
C ILE A 122 8.43 6.53 0.57
N GLN A 123 9.03 7.70 0.36
CA GLN A 123 9.42 8.58 1.47
C GLN A 123 8.17 9.16 2.14
N CYS A 124 8.13 9.09 3.46
CA CYS A 124 7.05 9.61 4.28
C CYS A 124 7.65 10.30 5.50
N GLY A 125 7.78 11.63 5.46
CA GLY A 125 8.55 12.37 6.45
C GLY A 125 10.02 11.92 6.50
N SER A 126 10.52 11.60 7.67
CA SER A 126 11.88 11.10 7.89
C SER A 126 12.05 9.59 7.66
N SER A 127 10.96 8.85 7.46
CA SER A 127 10.94 7.39 7.36
C SER A 127 10.44 6.93 6.00
N LEU A 128 10.61 5.63 5.71
CA LEU A 128 9.97 4.98 4.58
C LEU A 128 8.59 4.46 4.98
N ALA A 129 7.69 4.44 4.00
CA ALA A 129 6.41 3.74 4.07
C ALA A 129 6.33 2.71 2.94
N TYR A 130 5.70 1.58 3.19
CA TYR A 130 5.30 0.65 2.15
C TYR A 130 4.02 1.14 1.48
N ILE A 131 3.98 1.12 0.15
CA ILE A 131 2.80 1.49 -0.62
C ILE A 131 2.44 0.38 -1.60
N THR A 132 1.14 0.08 -1.72
CA THR A 132 0.64 -0.90 -2.69
C THR A 132 -0.63 -0.40 -3.37
N LYS A 133 -0.87 -0.87 -4.60
CA LYS A 133 -2.14 -0.64 -5.29
C LYS A 133 -3.23 -1.54 -4.71
N ARG A 134 -4.44 -1.04 -4.65
CA ARG A 134 -5.61 -1.84 -4.33
C ARG A 134 -6.06 -2.62 -5.56
N VAL A 135 -6.13 -3.94 -5.43
CA VAL A 135 -6.62 -4.85 -6.48
C VAL A 135 -8.14 -5.05 -6.41
N ASP A 136 -8.76 -4.65 -5.29
CA ASP A 136 -10.20 -4.69 -5.08
C ASP A 136 -10.92 -3.43 -5.63
N ARG A 137 -10.26 -2.67 -6.49
CA ARG A 137 -10.80 -1.50 -7.18
C ARG A 137 -10.61 -1.67 -8.69
N VAL A 138 -11.70 -1.80 -9.40
CA VAL A 138 -11.72 -2.00 -10.86
C VAL A 138 -12.36 -0.78 -11.50
N LEU A 139 -11.74 -0.27 -12.57
CA LEU A 139 -12.34 0.78 -13.41
C LEU A 139 -13.23 0.12 -14.46
N ASP A 140 -14.51 0.46 -14.46
CA ASP A 140 -15.45 0.00 -15.46
C ASP A 140 -16.31 1.18 -15.93
N GLY A 141 -16.26 1.48 -17.23
CA GLY A 141 -17.03 2.56 -17.85
C GLY A 141 -16.80 3.95 -17.23
N GLY A 142 -15.65 4.21 -16.59
CA GLY A 142 -15.34 5.46 -15.89
C GLY A 142 -15.80 5.47 -14.42
N ALA A 143 -16.50 4.45 -13.97
CA ALA A 143 -16.84 4.23 -12.56
C ALA A 143 -15.82 3.31 -11.88
N VAL A 144 -15.62 3.48 -10.58
CA VAL A 144 -14.79 2.56 -9.78
C VAL A 144 -15.69 1.59 -9.06
N ILE A 145 -15.58 0.31 -9.43
CA ILE A 145 -16.28 -0.80 -8.78
C ILE A 145 -15.39 -1.36 -7.66
N LYS A 146 -15.98 -1.51 -6.48
CA LYS A 146 -15.36 -2.21 -5.36
C LYS A 146 -15.69 -3.70 -5.45
N LEU A 147 -14.66 -4.53 -5.64
CA LEU A 147 -14.80 -5.97 -5.52
C LEU A 147 -14.86 -6.37 -4.04
N ALA A 148 -15.66 -7.39 -3.74
CA ALA A 148 -15.64 -8.02 -2.42
C ALA A 148 -14.26 -8.67 -2.21
N MET A 149 -13.69 -8.45 -1.03
CA MET A 149 -12.41 -9.03 -0.65
C MET A 149 -12.43 -9.35 0.84
N GLU A 150 -12.18 -10.60 1.16
CA GLU A 150 -12.08 -11.11 2.52
C GLU A 150 -10.77 -11.88 2.69
N ASP A 151 -10.20 -11.81 3.88
CA ASP A 151 -9.06 -12.65 4.23
C ASP A 151 -9.55 -14.01 4.80
N PHE A 152 -8.65 -15.00 4.86
CA PHE A 152 -9.00 -16.33 5.36
C PHE A 152 -9.51 -16.33 6.80
N CYS A 153 -9.11 -15.36 7.63
CA CYS A 153 -9.66 -15.21 8.97
C CYS A 153 -11.14 -14.85 8.94
N GLN A 154 -11.55 -13.96 8.03
CA GLN A 154 -12.94 -13.57 7.83
C GLN A 154 -13.76 -14.73 7.23
N LEU A 155 -13.24 -15.41 6.20
CA LEU A 155 -13.89 -16.59 5.60
C LEU A 155 -14.03 -17.75 6.60
N ASP A 156 -13.10 -17.89 7.56
CA ASP A 156 -13.18 -18.86 8.68
C ASP A 156 -14.06 -18.36 9.84
N LEU A 157 -14.80 -17.25 9.67
CA LEU A 157 -15.69 -16.62 10.65
C LEU A 157 -14.99 -16.31 11.99
N ARG A 158 -13.72 -15.96 11.96
CA ARG A 158 -12.91 -15.67 13.15
C ARG A 158 -12.73 -14.17 13.34
N LEU A 159 -12.54 -13.78 14.60
CA LEU A 159 -12.27 -12.39 14.95
C LEU A 159 -10.82 -12.00 14.63
N THR A 160 -10.59 -10.71 14.37
CA THR A 160 -9.26 -10.16 14.06
C THR A 160 -8.19 -10.53 15.10
N ARG A 161 -8.55 -10.65 16.38
CA ARG A 161 -7.63 -11.07 17.45
C ARG A 161 -7.06 -12.48 17.25
N ASP A 162 -7.75 -13.32 16.46
CA ASP A 162 -7.36 -14.71 16.19
C ASP A 162 -6.71 -14.88 14.82
N LYS A 163 -6.44 -13.78 14.10
CA LYS A 163 -5.98 -13.77 12.71
C LYS A 163 -4.73 -14.63 12.47
N TYR A 164 -3.81 -14.67 13.42
CA TYR A 164 -2.55 -15.42 13.30
C TYR A 164 -2.55 -16.78 14.03
N ARG A 165 -3.71 -17.25 14.48
CA ARG A 165 -3.89 -18.55 15.16
C ARG A 165 -4.45 -19.66 14.25
N GLY A 166 -4.40 -19.47 12.94
CA GLY A 166 -4.88 -20.43 11.95
C GLY A 166 -3.81 -21.43 11.53
N SER A 167 -4.20 -22.34 10.63
CA SER A 167 -3.28 -23.24 9.93
C SER A 167 -3.54 -23.22 8.43
N TYR A 168 -2.57 -23.67 7.64
CA TYR A 168 -2.72 -23.77 6.18
C TYR A 168 -3.79 -24.80 5.77
N GLU A 169 -3.98 -25.87 6.57
CA GLU A 169 -5.03 -26.88 6.33
C GLU A 169 -6.42 -26.26 6.46
N ARG A 170 -6.60 -25.33 7.38
CA ARG A 170 -7.89 -24.59 7.47
C ARG A 170 -8.11 -23.69 6.27
N CYS A 171 -7.06 -23.01 5.80
CA CYS A 171 -7.17 -22.22 4.56
C CYS A 171 -7.53 -23.10 3.36
N ALA A 172 -6.95 -24.28 3.23
CA ALA A 172 -7.27 -25.23 2.17
C ALA A 172 -8.74 -25.66 2.20
N LYS A 173 -9.27 -25.97 3.40
CA LYS A 173 -10.69 -26.36 3.57
C LYS A 173 -11.70 -25.24 3.23
N ILE A 174 -11.27 -23.99 3.17
CA ILE A 174 -12.12 -22.86 2.77
C ILE A 174 -12.17 -22.74 1.25
N ILE A 175 -11.13 -23.23 0.55
CA ILE A 175 -11.01 -23.16 -0.91
C ILE A 175 -11.78 -24.33 -1.57
N ASP A 176 -11.84 -25.50 -0.94
CA ASP A 176 -12.56 -26.68 -1.40
C ASP A 176 -14.10 -26.51 -1.27
#